data_01aaf89cd1d743b77521cf5b7245b5e3
#
_entry.id   01aaf89cd1d743b77521cf5b7245b5e3
#
_cell.length_a   1.000
_cell.length_b   1.000
_cell.length_c   1.000
_cell.angle_alpha   90.00
_cell.angle_beta   90.00
_cell.angle_gamma   90.00
#
_symmetry.space_group_name_H-M   'P 1'
#
loop_
_entity.id
_entity.type
_entity.pdbx_description
1 polymer ?
#
loop_
_entity_poly.entity_id
_entity_poly.type
_entity_poly.pdbx_seq_one_letter_code
_entity_poly.pdbx_strand_id
1 'polypeptide(L)'
;IYTGNDKKNLNNSSIILKATLKNTSYLFTGDATSEVEKKILNKDIQATVLKVGHHGSKYSTTTDFLNKVNPKYAIISVGKNNSYNHPNQVTINKLEKKNIEIHRTDQEGSIFLKSDGKTINITSKKTNTNGG
;
A
#
# COMPACT_ATOMS: atom_id res chain seq x y z
N ILE A 1 -1.62 12.23 8.37
CA ILE A 1 -0.49 12.82 7.64
C ILE A 1 -0.98 13.74 6.54
N TYR A 2 -2.02 13.33 5.86
CA TYR A 2 -2.55 14.10 4.74
C TYR A 2 -4.07 13.97 4.68
N THR A 3 -4.74 15.11 4.51
CA THR A 3 -6.16 15.15 4.18
C THR A 3 -6.28 16.04 2.94
N GLY A 4 -6.68 15.44 1.83
CA GLY A 4 -6.76 16.16 0.57
C GLY A 4 -8.06 16.92 0.40
N ASN A 5 -8.01 17.96 -0.40
CA ASN A 5 -9.20 18.74 -0.78
C ASN A 5 -9.06 19.16 -2.25
N ASP A 6 -8.97 18.20 -3.13
CA ASP A 6 -8.86 18.44 -4.56
C ASP A 6 -10.19 18.12 -5.23
N LYS A 7 -10.92 19.15 -5.63
CA LYS A 7 -12.23 19.01 -6.28
C LYS A 7 -12.12 18.50 -7.72
N LYS A 8 -10.95 18.64 -8.34
CA LYS A 8 -10.70 18.23 -9.72
C LYS A 8 -10.30 16.77 -9.83
N ASN A 9 -9.59 16.26 -8.84
CA ASN A 9 -9.15 14.86 -8.80
C ASN A 9 -9.46 14.27 -7.43
N LEU A 10 -10.48 13.42 -7.36
CA LEU A 10 -10.93 12.81 -6.11
C LEU A 10 -9.86 11.93 -5.45
N ASN A 11 -8.97 11.34 -6.24
CA ASN A 11 -7.88 10.53 -5.69
C ASN A 11 -6.89 11.38 -4.89
N ASN A 12 -6.74 12.65 -5.25
CA ASN A 12 -5.90 13.59 -4.50
C ASN A 12 -6.58 14.09 -3.22
N SER A 13 -7.83 13.74 -3.01
CA SER A 13 -8.56 14.00 -1.76
C SER A 13 -8.50 12.83 -0.79
N SER A 14 -7.71 11.80 -1.08
CA SER A 14 -7.53 10.65 -0.20
C SER A 14 -6.89 11.07 1.12
N ILE A 15 -7.23 10.33 2.18
CA ILE A 15 -6.63 10.51 3.49
C ILE A 15 -5.41 9.59 3.59
N ILE A 16 -4.28 10.13 4.02
CA ILE A 16 -3.10 9.33 4.32
C ILE A 16 -2.92 9.27 5.82
N LEU A 17 -2.90 8.07 6.35
CA LEU A 17 -2.86 7.80 7.78
C LEU A 17 -1.66 6.92 8.12
N LYS A 18 -0.94 7.27 9.17
CA LYS A 18 0.11 6.42 9.72
C LYS A 18 -0.30 5.96 11.12
N ALA A 19 -0.29 4.65 11.33
CA ALA A 19 -0.53 4.03 12.63
C ALA A 19 0.77 3.43 13.14
N THR A 20 1.12 3.73 14.37
CA THR A 20 2.38 3.26 14.99
C THR A 20 2.10 2.52 16.28
N LEU A 21 2.74 1.35 16.42
CA LEU A 21 2.76 0.59 17.65
C LEU A 21 4.22 0.27 17.98
N LYS A 22 4.80 0.99 18.95
CA LYS A 22 6.22 0.85 19.34
C LYS A 22 7.14 0.93 18.09
N ASN A 23 7.81 -0.17 17.73
CA ASN A 23 8.78 -0.20 16.64
C ASN A 23 8.18 -0.60 15.29
N THR A 24 6.87 -0.80 15.22
CA THR A 24 6.17 -1.13 13.98
C THR A 24 5.23 -0.02 13.58
N SER A 25 5.07 0.19 12.27
CA SER A 25 4.17 1.22 11.77
C SER A 25 3.55 0.80 10.44
N TYR A 26 2.38 1.35 10.19
CA TYR A 26 1.58 1.08 9.00
C TYR A 26 1.25 2.42 8.33
N LEU A 27 1.46 2.51 7.03
CA LEU A 27 1.07 3.68 6.25
C LEU A 27 -0.06 3.30 5.29
N PHE A 28 -1.19 3.97 5.43
CA PHE A 28 -2.38 3.78 4.60
C PHE A 28 -2.50 4.98 3.66
N THR A 29 -2.54 4.74 2.37
CA THR A 29 -2.46 5.80 1.36
C THR A 29 -3.74 5.98 0.54
N GLY A 30 -4.76 5.12 0.73
CA GLY A 30 -6.00 5.21 -0.03
C GLY A 30 -5.75 5.16 -1.54
N ASP A 31 -6.36 6.06 -2.27
CA ASP A 31 -6.18 6.18 -3.73
C ASP A 31 -5.25 7.32 -4.12
N ALA A 32 -4.37 7.73 -3.22
CA ALA A 32 -3.44 8.83 -3.46
C ALA A 32 -2.56 8.58 -4.70
N THR A 33 -2.43 9.63 -5.52
CA THR A 33 -1.60 9.60 -6.72
C THR A 33 -0.19 10.09 -6.40
N SER A 34 0.69 10.04 -7.41
CA SER A 34 2.06 10.56 -7.31
C SER A 34 2.12 12.02 -6.89
N GLU A 35 1.11 12.82 -7.23
CA GLU A 35 1.04 14.23 -6.80
C GLU A 35 0.97 14.35 -5.29
N VAL A 36 0.12 13.54 -4.65
CA VAL A 36 -0.02 13.53 -3.19
C VAL A 36 1.24 12.99 -2.54
N GLU A 37 1.81 11.92 -3.09
CA GLU A 37 3.06 11.33 -2.60
C GLU A 37 4.17 12.37 -2.56
N LYS A 38 4.27 13.18 -3.61
CA LYS A 38 5.27 14.25 -3.70
C LYS A 38 5.07 15.31 -2.63
N LYS A 39 3.83 15.65 -2.30
CA LYS A 39 3.50 16.65 -1.28
C LYS A 39 3.89 16.24 0.13
N ILE A 40 4.00 14.95 0.40
CA ILE A 40 4.25 14.44 1.75
C ILE A 40 5.65 13.86 1.94
N LEU A 41 6.54 14.00 0.95
CA LEU A 41 7.91 13.48 1.05
C LEU A 41 8.69 14.06 2.24
N ASN A 42 8.35 15.25 2.69
CA ASN A 42 9.00 15.91 3.82
C ASN A 42 8.37 15.55 5.18
N LYS A 43 7.36 14.70 5.20
CA LYS A 43 6.68 14.27 6.43
C LYS A 43 7.25 12.96 6.93
N ASP A 44 6.90 12.58 8.16
CA ASP A 44 7.29 11.30 8.75
C ASP A 44 6.42 10.17 8.19
N ILE A 45 6.81 9.68 7.02
CA ILE A 45 6.09 8.63 6.30
C ILE A 45 6.80 7.28 6.31
N GLN A 46 7.93 7.14 6.98
CA GLN A 46 8.60 5.86 7.13
C GLN A 46 7.67 4.88 7.84
N ALA A 47 7.54 3.68 7.31
CA ALA A 47 6.64 2.68 7.87
C ALA A 47 7.13 1.25 7.57
N THR A 48 6.81 0.33 8.47
CA THR A 48 7.14 -1.10 8.30
C THR A 48 6.28 -1.72 7.22
N VAL A 49 5.01 -1.34 7.17
CA VAL A 49 4.04 -1.85 6.20
C VAL A 49 3.47 -0.68 5.40
N LEU A 50 3.51 -0.82 4.09
CA LEU A 50 2.85 0.12 3.18
C LEU A 50 1.60 -0.53 2.60
N LYS A 51 0.45 0.07 2.82
CA LYS A 51 -0.75 -0.22 2.05
C LYS A 51 -0.62 0.54 0.74
N VAL A 52 -0.34 -0.19 -0.33
CA VAL A 52 -0.05 0.41 -1.64
C VAL A 52 -1.24 1.21 -2.14
N GLY A 53 -0.98 2.43 -2.60
CA GLY A 53 -2.02 3.35 -3.02
C GLY A 53 -2.69 2.93 -4.32
N HIS A 54 -3.95 3.29 -4.45
CA HIS A 54 -4.73 3.16 -5.68
C HIS A 54 -4.67 1.74 -6.28
N HIS A 55 -4.75 0.72 -5.40
CA HIS A 55 -4.77 -0.71 -5.78
C HIS A 55 -3.56 -1.14 -6.65
N GLY A 56 -2.44 -0.48 -6.50
CA GLY A 56 -1.23 -0.78 -7.29
C GLY A 56 -1.22 -0.12 -8.67
N SER A 57 -1.92 0.99 -8.83
CA SER A 57 -1.92 1.77 -10.07
C SER A 57 -0.52 2.25 -10.45
N LYS A 58 -0.24 2.34 -11.74
CA LYS A 58 1.01 2.93 -12.25
C LYS A 58 1.15 4.42 -11.94
N TYR A 59 0.08 5.09 -11.56
CA TYR A 59 0.06 6.53 -11.23
C TYR A 59 0.35 6.81 -9.76
N SER A 60 0.68 5.79 -9.01
CA SER A 60 1.01 5.88 -7.58
C SER A 60 2.31 5.13 -7.30
N THR A 61 2.79 5.20 -6.07
CA THR A 61 3.94 4.41 -5.61
C THR A 61 5.21 4.75 -6.39
N THR A 62 5.58 6.03 -6.37
CA THR A 62 6.80 6.49 -7.02
C THR A 62 8.03 5.95 -6.30
N THR A 63 9.15 5.89 -7.02
CA THR A 63 10.43 5.46 -6.44
C THR A 63 10.85 6.35 -5.26
N ASP A 64 10.70 7.67 -5.40
CA ASP A 64 11.04 8.60 -4.30
C ASP A 64 10.20 8.35 -3.06
N PHE A 65 8.90 8.11 -3.26
CA PHE A 65 7.99 7.77 -2.17
C PHE A 65 8.39 6.46 -1.49
N LEU A 66 8.68 5.42 -2.26
CA LEU A 66 9.13 4.13 -1.73
C LEU A 66 10.44 4.25 -0.96
N ASN A 67 11.38 5.07 -1.46
CA ASN A 67 12.65 5.31 -0.77
C ASN A 67 12.42 5.97 0.60
N LYS A 68 11.46 6.87 0.69
CA LYS A 68 11.15 7.57 1.93
C LYS A 68 10.42 6.69 2.92
N VAL A 69 9.43 5.93 2.47
CA VAL A 69 8.67 5.01 3.32
C VAL A 69 9.55 3.84 3.76
N ASN A 70 10.34 3.31 2.86
CA ASN A 70 11.25 2.20 3.08
C ASN A 70 10.57 1.00 3.80
N PRO A 71 9.44 0.50 3.28
CA PRO A 71 8.69 -0.55 3.96
C PRO A 71 9.37 -1.91 3.82
N LYS A 72 9.11 -2.79 4.77
CA LYS A 72 9.47 -4.20 4.68
C LYS A 72 8.40 -5.00 3.94
N TYR A 73 7.16 -4.60 4.11
CA TYR A 73 5.99 -5.27 3.52
C TYR A 73 5.13 -4.29 2.76
N ALA A 74 4.60 -4.74 1.62
CA ALA A 74 3.63 -3.99 0.84
C ALA A 74 2.35 -4.82 0.70
N ILE A 75 1.23 -4.22 1.04
CA ILE A 75 -0.09 -4.86 0.94
C ILE A 75 -0.85 -4.20 -0.19
N ILE A 76 -1.29 -5.00 -1.15
CA ILE A 76 -2.10 -4.53 -2.27
C ILE A 76 -3.51 -5.10 -2.13
N SER A 77 -4.48 -4.22 -1.92
CA SER A 77 -5.89 -4.58 -1.88
C SER A 77 -6.45 -4.43 -3.28
N VAL A 78 -6.81 -5.54 -3.91
CA VAL A 78 -7.28 -5.54 -5.29
C VAL A 78 -8.19 -6.75 -5.51
N GLY A 79 -9.26 -6.55 -6.29
CA GLY A 79 -10.17 -7.62 -6.68
C GLY A 79 -9.60 -8.46 -7.81
N LYS A 80 -9.99 -9.75 -7.84
CA LYS A 80 -9.67 -10.61 -8.98
C LYS A 80 -10.36 -10.09 -10.23
N ASN A 81 -9.69 -10.19 -11.37
CA ASN A 81 -10.27 -9.85 -12.68
C ASN A 81 -10.81 -8.42 -12.72
N ASN A 82 -10.16 -7.48 -12.03
CA ASN A 82 -10.58 -6.08 -12.06
C ASN A 82 -10.35 -5.49 -13.45
N SER A 83 -11.25 -4.57 -13.86
CA SER A 83 -11.22 -3.97 -15.19
C SER A 83 -10.11 -2.94 -15.39
N TYR A 84 -9.46 -2.51 -14.32
CA TYR A 84 -8.42 -1.49 -14.37
C TYR A 84 -7.02 -2.06 -14.58
N ASN A 85 -6.89 -3.39 -14.65
CA ASN A 85 -5.60 -4.07 -14.78
C ASN A 85 -4.65 -3.74 -13.60
N HIS A 86 -5.20 -3.71 -12.40
CA HIS A 86 -4.41 -3.52 -11.18
C HIS A 86 -4.11 -4.86 -10.50
N PRO A 87 -3.01 -5.01 -9.80
CA PRO A 87 -1.89 -4.07 -9.76
C PRO A 87 -1.14 -4.02 -11.08
N ASN A 88 -0.62 -2.85 -11.43
CA ASN A 88 0.15 -2.67 -12.64
C ASN A 88 1.54 -3.28 -12.49
N GLN A 89 2.04 -3.92 -13.55
CA GLN A 89 3.35 -4.58 -13.49
C GLN A 89 4.49 -3.61 -13.18
N VAL A 90 4.40 -2.36 -13.61
CA VAL A 90 5.39 -1.32 -13.29
C VAL A 90 5.50 -1.14 -11.77
N THR A 91 4.37 -1.10 -11.08
CA THR A 91 4.33 -0.97 -9.61
C THR A 91 4.92 -2.20 -8.93
N ILE A 92 4.55 -3.40 -9.39
CA ILE A 92 5.10 -4.65 -8.86
C ILE A 92 6.62 -4.68 -9.04
N ASN A 93 7.11 -4.31 -10.21
CA ASN A 93 8.56 -4.31 -10.48
C ASN A 93 9.31 -3.35 -9.55
N LYS A 94 8.76 -2.18 -9.25
CA LYS A 94 9.37 -1.23 -8.31
C LYS A 94 9.50 -1.83 -6.92
N LEU A 95 8.46 -2.51 -6.45
CA LEU A 95 8.45 -3.15 -5.13
C LEU A 95 9.47 -4.30 -5.07
N GLU A 96 9.47 -5.15 -6.08
CA GLU A 96 10.40 -6.30 -6.17
C GLU A 96 11.85 -5.84 -6.24
N LYS A 97 12.14 -4.79 -6.99
CA LYS A 97 13.50 -4.24 -7.12
C LYS A 97 14.06 -3.78 -5.79
N LYS A 98 13.20 -3.38 -4.85
CA LYS A 98 13.59 -2.96 -3.51
C LYS A 98 13.53 -4.09 -2.49
N ASN A 99 13.30 -5.32 -2.91
CA ASN A 99 13.19 -6.51 -2.06
C ASN A 99 12.08 -6.37 -1.00
N ILE A 100 11.00 -5.68 -1.35
CA ILE A 100 9.83 -5.53 -0.49
C ILE A 100 8.96 -6.77 -0.65
N GLU A 101 8.57 -7.39 0.46
CA GLU A 101 7.67 -8.55 0.43
C GLU A 101 6.25 -8.11 0.11
N ILE A 102 5.68 -8.65 -0.96
CA ILE A 102 4.38 -8.24 -1.49
C ILE A 102 3.30 -9.24 -1.11
N HIS A 103 2.19 -8.74 -0.59
CA HIS A 103 0.98 -9.53 -0.31
C HIS A 103 -0.21 -8.90 -1.03
N ARG A 104 -0.90 -9.69 -1.85
CA ARG A 104 -1.99 -9.23 -2.70
C ARG A 104 -3.27 -9.97 -2.33
N THR A 105 -4.36 -9.23 -2.12
CA THR A 105 -5.65 -9.84 -1.78
C THR A 105 -6.26 -10.65 -2.92
N ASP A 106 -5.94 -10.32 -4.19
CA ASP A 106 -6.42 -11.09 -5.34
C ASP A 106 -5.79 -12.49 -5.42
N GLN A 107 -4.63 -12.70 -4.80
CA GLN A 107 -3.93 -13.98 -4.77
C GLN A 107 -4.09 -14.71 -3.43
N GLU A 108 -4.11 -13.98 -2.33
CA GLU A 108 -4.06 -14.55 -0.99
C GLU A 108 -5.40 -14.50 -0.25
N GLY A 109 -6.38 -13.76 -0.78
CA GLY A 109 -7.65 -13.53 -0.07
C GLY A 109 -7.48 -12.51 1.04
N SER A 110 -8.12 -12.75 2.17
CA SER A 110 -8.00 -11.84 3.32
C SER A 110 -6.61 -11.92 3.92
N ILE A 111 -6.00 -10.76 4.14
CA ILE A 111 -4.64 -10.66 4.70
C ILE A 111 -4.76 -10.04 6.08
N PHE A 112 -4.19 -10.73 7.07
CA PHE A 112 -4.21 -10.33 8.48
C PHE A 112 -2.80 -9.99 8.92
N LEU A 113 -2.63 -8.78 9.47
CA LEU A 113 -1.37 -8.32 10.00
C LEU A 113 -1.50 -8.14 11.50
N LYS A 114 -0.60 -8.74 12.24
CA LYS A 114 -0.59 -8.66 13.69
C LYS A 114 0.79 -8.19 14.15
N SER A 115 0.82 -7.14 14.94
CA SER A 115 2.05 -6.60 15.49
C SER A 115 2.09 -6.80 17.00
N ASP A 116 3.27 -7.18 17.51
CA ASP A 116 3.56 -7.19 18.94
C ASP A 116 4.37 -5.95 19.37
N GLY A 117 4.57 -5.00 18.47
CA GLY A 117 5.38 -3.81 18.68
C GLY A 117 6.83 -3.95 18.25
N LYS A 118 7.31 -5.15 17.98
CA LYS A 118 8.66 -5.44 17.46
C LYS A 118 8.64 -6.09 16.10
N THR A 119 7.76 -7.07 15.95
CA THR A 119 7.64 -7.85 14.72
C THR A 119 6.21 -7.83 14.21
N ILE A 120 6.05 -8.07 12.92
CA ILE A 120 4.75 -8.19 12.29
C ILE A 120 4.59 -9.59 11.78
N ASN A 121 3.49 -10.23 12.15
CA ASN A 121 3.11 -11.54 11.65
C ASN A 121 2.00 -11.37 10.61
N ILE A 122 2.24 -11.89 9.41
CA ILE A 122 1.30 -11.79 8.30
C ILE A 122 0.75 -13.17 8.00
N THR A 123 -0.58 -13.30 8.06
CA THR A 123 -1.28 -14.52 7.68
C THR A 123 -2.34 -14.19 6.66
N SER A 124 -2.67 -15.15 5.81
CA SER A 124 -3.70 -14.97 4.81
C SER A 124 -4.70 -16.11 4.85
N LYS A 125 -5.95 -15.79 4.53
CA LYS A 125 -7.00 -16.78 4.46
C LYS A 125 -7.69 -16.65 3.11
N LYS A 126 -7.37 -17.55 2.20
CA LYS A 126 -8.01 -17.60 0.90
C LYS A 126 -9.41 -18.17 1.09
N THR A 127 -10.44 -17.41 0.70
CA THR A 127 -11.81 -17.90 0.74
C THR A 127 -11.94 -18.98 -0.32
N ASN A 128 -12.31 -20.18 0.13
CA ASN A 128 -12.52 -21.30 -0.77
C ASN A 128 -13.98 -21.23 -1.27
N THR A 129 -14.21 -20.42 -2.29
CA THR A 129 -15.52 -20.34 -2.91
C THR A 129 -15.63 -21.42 -3.99
N ASN A 130 -16.57 -22.36 -3.81
CA ASN A 130 -16.84 -23.45 -4.75
C ASN A 130 -15.68 -24.36 -5.01
N GLY A 131 -14.95 -24.71 -3.97
CA GLY A 131 -13.83 -25.57 -4.17
C GLY A 131 -12.84 -25.00 -5.19
N GLY A 132 -12.95 -23.74 -5.41
CA GLY A 132 -12.05 -23.06 -6.34
C GLY A 132 -11.23 -22.07 -5.59
#